data_f1cf5869f957f51adbd5c9616c17d13b
#
_entry.id   f1cf5869f957f51adbd5c9616c17d13b
#
_cell.length_a   1.000
_cell.length_b   1.000
_cell.length_c   1.000
_cell.angle_alpha   90.00
_cell.angle_beta   90.00
_cell.angle_gamma   90.00
#
_symmetry.space_group_name_H-M   'P 1'
#
loop_
_entity.id
_entity.type
_entity.pdbx_description
1 polymer ?
#
loop_
_entity_poly.entity_id
_entity_poly.type
_entity_poly.pdbx_seq_one_letter_code
_entity_poly.pdbx_strand_id
1 'polypeptide(L)'
;TGLVAAYTESHDILGALGPPGLDLLLELAEKLPFHLLVGVPPATPQFPQWEGEPILSPQQVRRYLRNKRILGLSELIPWVRLLAREEQLLDKLEAARTLGKRIEGHTAGASGPKLAALVAAGLTSCHESITAQEVMERMRLGLYTILRHGSIRADMAELAKPFRDHPDLDTSRVMLTPDTVFPTDLVAKGYMDHVIASAVEAGIPPIKAIQMSTINPATYMRLDSHIGGIAPGRYSDLLLVSDLRRPTPELVVCRGRIVASQGRLLKPLGLSLDSWAKLPWREGRWVNRKPRLEDFRVSAPSQVGTATVPAIHLSHKVINQRRDITLPVRDGEVCLDPDQDVLKMAIVNRSGDGFVTAFLSGLGVRLGALATTTTHDHHHAMVLGSKEDEMVMALERVKEIGGG
;
A
#
# COMPACT_ATOMS: atom_id res chain seq x y z
N THR A 1 10.50 -6.74 17.41
CA THR A 1 9.88 -5.59 16.72
C THR A 1 9.08 -4.68 17.66
N GLY A 2 8.58 -5.18 18.82
CA GLY A 2 7.91 -4.39 19.85
C GLY A 2 6.54 -3.81 19.49
N LEU A 3 5.90 -4.28 18.43
CA LEU A 3 4.60 -3.80 18.04
C LEU A 3 3.52 -4.26 19.02
N VAL A 4 2.86 -3.32 19.71
CA VAL A 4 1.76 -3.59 20.64
C VAL A 4 0.42 -3.14 20.11
N ALA A 5 0.40 -2.29 19.09
CA ALA A 5 -0.78 -1.88 18.34
C ALA A 5 -0.43 -1.67 16.87
N ALA A 6 -1.31 -2.03 15.97
CA ALA A 6 -1.20 -1.76 14.54
C ALA A 6 -2.57 -1.39 13.96
N TYR A 7 -2.56 -0.45 13.03
CA TYR A 7 -3.66 -0.24 12.09
C TYR A 7 -3.24 -0.85 10.75
N THR A 8 -4.08 -1.69 10.17
CA THR A 8 -3.81 -2.38 8.92
C THR A 8 -4.83 -2.03 7.85
N GLU A 9 -4.34 -1.89 6.64
CA GLU A 9 -5.15 -1.88 5.45
C GLU A 9 -5.69 -3.29 5.16
N SER A 10 -6.80 -3.38 4.47
CA SER A 10 -7.44 -4.67 4.18
C SER A 10 -7.80 -4.87 2.70
N HIS A 11 -7.14 -4.11 1.81
CA HIS A 11 -7.38 -4.16 0.36
C HIS A 11 -7.16 -5.56 -0.20
N ASP A 12 -6.02 -6.16 0.07
CA ASP A 12 -5.63 -7.46 -0.46
C ASP A 12 -6.59 -8.57 -0.03
N ILE A 13 -6.89 -8.64 1.27
CA ILE A 13 -7.78 -9.68 1.78
C ILE A 13 -9.22 -9.48 1.28
N LEU A 14 -9.68 -8.23 1.18
CA LEU A 14 -10.98 -7.90 0.61
C LEU A 14 -11.01 -8.23 -0.90
N GLY A 15 -9.96 -7.88 -1.63
CA GLY A 15 -9.81 -8.19 -3.05
C GLY A 15 -9.81 -9.68 -3.33
N ALA A 16 -9.10 -10.46 -2.50
CA ALA A 16 -8.96 -11.90 -2.67
C ALA A 16 -10.20 -12.70 -2.25
N LEU A 17 -10.84 -12.32 -1.16
CA LEU A 17 -11.88 -13.12 -0.48
C LEU A 17 -13.24 -12.43 -0.41
N GLY A 18 -13.31 -11.15 -0.77
CA GLY A 18 -14.52 -10.36 -0.56
C GLY A 18 -14.83 -10.10 0.93
N PRO A 19 -16.10 -9.76 1.27
CA PRO A 19 -16.51 -9.51 2.65
C PRO A 19 -16.13 -10.61 3.66
N PRO A 20 -16.20 -11.91 3.34
CA PRO A 20 -15.75 -12.98 4.26
C PRO A 20 -14.29 -12.86 4.70
N GLY A 21 -13.41 -12.33 3.84
CA GLY A 21 -12.00 -12.08 4.19
C GLY A 21 -11.85 -11.00 5.24
N LEU A 22 -12.63 -9.94 5.13
CA LEU A 22 -12.64 -8.86 6.13
C LEU A 22 -13.23 -9.34 7.47
N ASP A 23 -14.29 -10.15 7.44
CA ASP A 23 -14.89 -10.74 8.65
C ASP A 23 -13.86 -11.66 9.36
N LEU A 24 -13.12 -12.48 8.61
CA LEU A 24 -12.05 -13.31 9.17
C LEU A 24 -10.92 -12.47 9.78
N LEU A 25 -10.50 -11.39 9.11
CA LEU A 25 -9.46 -10.51 9.65
C LEU A 25 -9.89 -9.91 10.99
N LEU A 26 -11.15 -9.51 11.12
CA LEU A 26 -11.72 -9.01 12.37
C LEU A 26 -11.74 -10.08 13.46
N GLU A 27 -12.10 -11.33 13.13
CA GLU A 27 -12.07 -12.47 14.06
C GLU A 27 -10.63 -12.76 14.54
N LEU A 28 -9.66 -12.79 13.62
CA LEU A 28 -8.25 -12.99 13.96
C LEU A 28 -7.71 -11.87 14.85
N ALA A 29 -8.11 -10.63 14.60
CA ALA A 29 -7.70 -9.49 15.40
C ALA A 29 -8.08 -9.64 16.89
N GLU A 30 -9.12 -10.44 17.23
CA GLU A 30 -9.50 -10.73 18.61
C GLU A 30 -8.54 -11.70 19.31
N LYS A 31 -7.94 -12.61 18.55
CA LYS A 31 -7.07 -13.68 19.05
C LYS A 31 -5.61 -13.26 19.19
N LEU A 32 -5.22 -12.14 18.59
CA LEU A 32 -3.83 -11.69 18.60
C LEU A 32 -3.41 -11.10 19.96
N PRO A 33 -2.16 -11.29 20.39
CA PRO A 33 -1.64 -10.77 21.65
C PRO A 33 -1.28 -9.26 21.58
N PHE A 34 -1.79 -8.55 20.59
CA PHE A 34 -1.63 -7.11 20.41
C PHE A 34 -2.92 -6.49 19.84
N HIS A 35 -3.00 -5.16 19.80
CA HIS A 35 -4.18 -4.47 19.27
C HIS A 35 -4.09 -4.36 17.75
N LEU A 36 -4.76 -5.26 17.03
CA LEU A 36 -4.94 -5.11 15.58
C LEU A 36 -6.23 -4.36 15.29
N LEU A 37 -6.10 -3.25 14.58
CA LEU A 37 -7.16 -2.35 14.18
C LEU A 37 -7.21 -2.32 12.65
N VAL A 38 -8.38 -2.15 12.07
CA VAL A 38 -8.59 -2.41 10.64
C VAL A 38 -9.22 -1.20 9.96
N GLY A 39 -8.78 -0.92 8.74
CA GLY A 39 -9.41 -0.01 7.80
C GLY A 39 -10.31 -0.75 6.82
N VAL A 40 -11.41 -0.14 6.41
CA VAL A 40 -12.30 -0.66 5.35
C VAL A 40 -11.97 0.03 4.04
N PRO A 41 -11.59 -0.71 2.99
CA PRO A 41 -11.28 -0.12 1.69
C PRO A 41 -12.50 0.58 1.08
N PRO A 42 -12.39 1.86 0.73
CA PRO A 42 -13.49 2.58 0.10
C PRO A 42 -13.66 2.25 -1.38
N ALA A 43 -12.61 1.81 -2.05
CA ALA A 43 -12.51 1.75 -3.50
C ALA A 43 -11.84 0.46 -4.02
N THR A 44 -12.34 -0.69 -3.58
CA THR A 44 -11.92 -1.99 -4.11
C THR A 44 -13.06 -2.57 -4.99
N PRO A 45 -12.81 -2.91 -6.25
CA PRO A 45 -11.56 -2.73 -6.98
C PRO A 45 -11.28 -1.24 -7.32
N GLN A 46 -10.02 -0.97 -7.72
CA GLN A 46 -9.61 0.41 -8.01
C GLN A 46 -10.15 0.92 -9.35
N PHE A 47 -10.30 0.04 -10.32
CA PHE A 47 -10.77 0.33 -11.69
C PHE A 47 -12.01 -0.51 -12.03
N PRO A 48 -13.18 -0.20 -11.46
CA PRO A 48 -14.38 -1.04 -11.62
C PRO A 48 -14.83 -1.20 -13.07
N GLN A 49 -14.55 -0.22 -13.94
CA GLN A 49 -14.87 -0.31 -15.37
C GLN A 49 -14.16 -1.47 -16.09
N TRP A 50 -13.03 -1.91 -15.53
CA TRP A 50 -12.22 -2.99 -16.08
C TRP A 50 -12.18 -4.23 -15.19
N GLU A 51 -12.34 -4.04 -13.88
CA GLU A 51 -12.19 -5.09 -12.87
C GLU A 51 -13.54 -5.65 -12.39
N GLY A 52 -14.64 -4.98 -12.68
CA GLY A 52 -15.99 -5.34 -12.25
C GLY A 52 -16.52 -4.48 -11.09
N GLU A 53 -17.74 -4.78 -10.67
CA GLU A 53 -18.46 -4.01 -9.65
C GLU A 53 -17.73 -3.89 -8.32
N PRO A 54 -17.94 -2.79 -7.59
CA PRO A 54 -17.36 -2.60 -6.26
C PRO A 54 -17.70 -3.76 -5.31
N ILE A 55 -16.69 -4.26 -4.60
CA ILE A 55 -16.86 -5.39 -3.67
C ILE A 55 -17.75 -5.03 -2.48
N LEU A 56 -17.68 -3.77 -2.03
CA LEU A 56 -18.53 -3.24 -0.95
C LEU A 56 -19.38 -2.08 -1.43
N SER A 57 -20.69 -2.20 -1.24
CA SER A 57 -21.63 -1.08 -1.40
C SER A 57 -21.46 -0.03 -0.28
N PRO A 58 -21.94 1.21 -0.44
CA PRO A 58 -21.95 2.21 0.63
C PRO A 58 -22.63 1.73 1.92
N GLN A 59 -23.69 0.94 1.81
CA GLN A 59 -24.40 0.37 2.96
C GLN A 59 -23.55 -0.65 3.71
N GLN A 60 -22.82 -1.51 3.00
CA GLN A 60 -21.91 -2.48 3.59
C GLN A 60 -20.74 -1.77 4.27
N VAL A 61 -20.15 -0.75 3.64
CA VAL A 61 -19.11 0.08 4.26
C VAL A 61 -19.62 0.73 5.54
N ARG A 62 -20.82 1.34 5.52
CA ARG A 62 -21.44 1.91 6.72
C ARG A 62 -21.64 0.87 7.83
N ARG A 63 -22.01 -0.35 7.50
CA ARG A 63 -22.15 -1.47 8.46
C ARG A 63 -20.80 -1.79 9.10
N TYR A 64 -19.73 -1.95 8.31
CA TYR A 64 -18.40 -2.24 8.82
C TYR A 64 -17.85 -1.10 9.70
N LEU A 65 -18.02 0.15 9.31
CA LEU A 65 -17.56 1.31 10.08
C LEU A 65 -18.16 1.38 11.49
N ARG A 66 -19.27 0.71 11.79
CA ARG A 66 -19.83 0.59 13.14
C ARG A 66 -19.09 -0.39 14.04
N ASN A 67 -18.26 -1.26 13.48
CA ASN A 67 -17.43 -2.16 14.28
C ASN A 67 -16.37 -1.36 15.04
N LYS A 68 -16.15 -1.71 16.32
CA LYS A 68 -15.21 -1.00 17.20
C LYS A 68 -13.74 -1.15 16.77
N ARG A 69 -13.39 -2.25 16.09
CA ARG A 69 -12.03 -2.48 15.57
C ARG A 69 -11.77 -1.76 14.25
N ILE A 70 -12.81 -1.27 13.59
CA ILE A 70 -12.69 -0.50 12.37
C ILE A 70 -12.62 0.97 12.73
N LEU A 71 -11.44 1.56 12.53
CA LEU A 71 -11.16 2.93 12.92
C LEU A 71 -11.45 3.95 11.81
N GLY A 72 -11.54 3.50 10.57
CA GLY A 72 -11.80 4.38 9.44
C GLY A 72 -11.95 3.65 8.13
N LEU A 73 -12.10 4.44 7.09
CA LEU A 73 -11.79 3.99 5.74
C LEU A 73 -10.29 3.87 5.60
N SER A 74 -9.85 2.77 5.01
CA SER A 74 -8.46 2.61 4.63
C SER A 74 -8.10 3.53 3.46
N GLU A 75 -6.86 3.50 3.04
CA GLU A 75 -6.34 4.46 2.07
C GLU A 75 -7.16 4.53 0.77
N LEU A 76 -7.38 5.75 0.32
CA LEU A 76 -8.06 6.03 -0.94
C LEU A 76 -7.02 6.11 -2.08
N ILE A 77 -6.65 4.96 -2.62
CA ILE A 77 -5.63 4.86 -3.68
C ILE A 77 -6.08 5.58 -4.97
N PRO A 78 -7.27 5.28 -5.57
CA PRO A 78 -7.70 5.93 -6.79
C PRO A 78 -8.31 7.32 -6.54
N TRP A 79 -7.55 8.22 -5.89
CA TRP A 79 -8.02 9.56 -5.53
C TRP A 79 -8.54 10.39 -6.72
N VAL A 80 -8.13 10.06 -7.94
CA VAL A 80 -8.66 10.69 -9.16
C VAL A 80 -10.18 10.48 -9.31
N ARG A 81 -10.71 9.34 -8.83
CA ARG A 81 -12.15 9.04 -8.82
C ARG A 81 -12.91 9.96 -7.86
N LEU A 82 -12.28 10.31 -6.73
CA LEU A 82 -12.85 11.29 -5.80
C LEU A 82 -12.93 12.69 -6.43
N LEU A 83 -11.88 13.12 -7.13
CA LEU A 83 -11.90 14.38 -7.89
C LEU A 83 -12.91 14.36 -9.03
N ALA A 84 -13.17 13.19 -9.62
CA ALA A 84 -14.24 12.99 -10.59
C ALA A 84 -15.66 12.95 -9.97
N ARG A 85 -15.76 13.10 -8.64
CA ARG A 85 -17.01 13.11 -7.87
C ARG A 85 -17.85 11.84 -8.03
N GLU A 86 -17.21 10.68 -8.02
CA GLU A 86 -17.92 9.40 -8.08
C GLU A 86 -18.86 9.27 -6.87
N GLU A 87 -20.16 9.15 -7.14
CA GLU A 87 -21.23 9.20 -6.15
C GLU A 87 -21.07 8.13 -5.05
N GLN A 88 -20.89 6.88 -5.44
CA GLN A 88 -20.71 5.80 -4.46
C GLN A 88 -19.50 6.00 -3.54
N LEU A 89 -18.44 6.61 -4.07
CA LEU A 89 -17.25 6.91 -3.27
C LEU A 89 -17.52 8.05 -2.28
N LEU A 90 -18.19 9.11 -2.73
CA LEU A 90 -18.63 10.21 -1.86
C LEU A 90 -19.55 9.73 -0.75
N ASP A 91 -20.49 8.82 -1.02
CA ASP A 91 -21.38 8.22 -0.03
C ASP A 91 -20.62 7.43 1.05
N LYS A 92 -19.55 6.73 0.66
CA LYS A 92 -18.68 6.00 1.61
C LYS A 92 -17.89 6.96 2.49
N LEU A 93 -17.35 8.03 1.92
CA LEU A 93 -16.64 9.07 2.68
C LEU A 93 -17.60 9.77 3.67
N GLU A 94 -18.82 10.11 3.22
CA GLU A 94 -19.83 10.71 4.06
C GLU A 94 -20.26 9.78 5.21
N ALA A 95 -20.35 8.46 4.95
CA ALA A 95 -20.61 7.49 5.99
C ALA A 95 -19.53 7.49 7.08
N ALA A 96 -18.25 7.57 6.68
CA ALA A 96 -17.13 7.65 7.61
C ALA A 96 -17.17 8.97 8.41
N ARG A 97 -17.39 10.09 7.74
CA ARG A 97 -17.49 11.42 8.36
C ARG A 97 -18.62 11.48 9.39
N THR A 98 -19.80 11.00 9.03
CA THR A 98 -20.98 10.98 9.93
C THR A 98 -20.75 10.13 11.18
N LEU A 99 -19.99 9.03 11.06
CA LEU A 99 -19.64 8.15 12.17
C LEU A 99 -18.38 8.61 12.92
N GLY A 100 -17.83 9.77 12.57
CA GLY A 100 -16.62 10.31 13.18
C GLY A 100 -15.37 9.47 12.96
N LYS A 101 -15.33 8.67 11.89
CA LYS A 101 -14.22 7.79 11.52
C LYS A 101 -13.17 8.51 10.69
N ARG A 102 -11.94 7.99 10.68
CA ARG A 102 -10.86 8.51 9.84
C ARG A 102 -11.06 8.12 8.37
N ILE A 103 -10.48 8.92 7.49
CA ILE A 103 -10.43 8.65 6.05
C ILE A 103 -8.96 8.75 5.66
N GLU A 104 -8.32 7.59 5.49
CA GLU A 104 -6.92 7.52 5.13
C GLU A 104 -6.70 7.98 3.69
N GLY A 105 -5.64 8.73 3.48
CA GLY A 105 -5.29 9.25 2.16
C GLY A 105 -4.09 8.56 1.55
N HIS A 106 -4.19 8.25 0.28
CA HIS A 106 -3.10 7.83 -0.59
C HIS A 106 -2.95 8.86 -1.72
N THR A 107 -2.33 10.01 -1.42
CA THR A 107 -2.30 11.15 -2.36
C THR A 107 -1.00 11.20 -3.17
N ALA A 108 -0.52 10.03 -3.65
CA ALA A 108 0.67 9.93 -4.48
C ALA A 108 0.54 10.83 -5.73
N GLY A 109 1.52 11.73 -5.94
CA GLY A 109 1.53 12.65 -7.06
C GLY A 109 0.52 13.81 -7.00
N ALA A 110 -0.33 13.89 -5.98
CA ALA A 110 -1.22 15.02 -5.78
C ALA A 110 -0.50 16.17 -5.06
N SER A 111 -0.66 17.38 -5.57
CA SER A 111 -0.13 18.63 -5.01
C SER A 111 -1.03 19.82 -5.33
N GLY A 112 -0.80 20.96 -4.69
CA GLY A 112 -1.51 22.21 -4.95
C GLY A 112 -3.03 22.07 -4.84
N PRO A 113 -3.81 22.59 -5.82
CA PRO A 113 -5.26 22.57 -5.78
C PRO A 113 -5.86 21.15 -5.71
N LYS A 114 -5.22 20.15 -6.32
CA LYS A 114 -5.69 18.76 -6.26
C LYS A 114 -5.62 18.21 -4.84
N LEU A 115 -4.48 18.40 -4.17
CA LEU A 115 -4.31 17.96 -2.78
C LEU A 115 -5.26 18.71 -1.84
N ALA A 116 -5.41 20.03 -2.02
CA ALA A 116 -6.35 20.82 -1.22
C ALA A 116 -7.80 20.35 -1.38
N ALA A 117 -8.23 19.99 -2.61
CA ALA A 117 -9.56 19.44 -2.87
C ALA A 117 -9.78 18.08 -2.19
N LEU A 118 -8.77 17.21 -2.18
CA LEU A 118 -8.82 15.93 -1.48
C LEU A 118 -8.95 16.11 0.03
N VAL A 119 -8.19 17.04 0.62
CA VAL A 119 -8.32 17.39 2.05
C VAL A 119 -9.70 17.95 2.35
N ALA A 120 -10.22 18.85 1.51
CA ALA A 120 -11.58 19.41 1.66
C ALA A 120 -12.67 18.34 1.55
N ALA A 121 -12.44 17.27 0.76
CA ALA A 121 -13.33 16.12 0.67
C ALA A 121 -13.29 15.21 1.92
N GLY A 122 -12.35 15.46 2.86
CA GLY A 122 -12.31 14.79 4.14
C GLY A 122 -11.15 13.83 4.39
N LEU A 123 -10.16 13.76 3.50
CA LEU A 123 -8.94 12.98 3.76
C LEU A 123 -8.22 13.55 4.98
N THR A 124 -7.78 12.67 5.88
CA THR A 124 -7.22 13.05 7.18
C THR A 124 -5.73 12.79 7.31
N SER A 125 -5.15 11.96 6.45
CA SER A 125 -3.73 11.59 6.47
C SER A 125 -3.15 11.38 5.07
N CYS A 126 -1.84 11.25 4.98
CA CYS A 126 -1.14 10.76 3.78
C CYS A 126 0.25 10.24 4.14
N HIS A 127 0.63 9.09 3.55
CA HIS A 127 1.95 8.46 3.69
C HIS A 127 2.77 8.49 2.39
N GLU A 128 2.30 9.18 1.35
CA GLU A 128 2.86 9.13 0.00
C GLU A 128 3.80 10.29 -0.37
N SER A 129 4.28 11.07 0.62
CA SER A 129 5.33 12.04 0.37
C SER A 129 6.64 11.36 -0.02
N ILE A 130 7.33 11.89 -1.04
CA ILE A 130 8.66 11.44 -1.47
C ILE A 130 9.73 12.52 -1.29
N THR A 131 9.32 13.77 -1.07
CA THR A 131 10.22 14.91 -0.85
C THR A 131 9.87 15.66 0.42
N ALA A 132 10.85 16.37 0.97
CA ALA A 132 10.66 17.30 2.09
C ALA A 132 9.59 18.36 1.81
N GLN A 133 9.53 18.86 0.57
CA GLN A 133 8.52 19.84 0.15
C GLN A 133 7.11 19.26 0.24
N GLU A 134 6.90 18.03 -0.20
CA GLU A 134 5.61 17.35 -0.11
C GLU A 134 5.19 17.08 1.33
N VAL A 135 6.13 16.74 2.23
CA VAL A 135 5.88 16.65 3.67
C VAL A 135 5.31 17.98 4.20
N MET A 136 6.00 19.08 3.91
CA MET A 136 5.59 20.41 4.37
C MET A 136 4.26 20.85 3.77
N GLU A 137 3.96 20.50 2.53
CA GLU A 137 2.68 20.81 1.89
C GLU A 137 1.52 20.12 2.61
N ARG A 138 1.65 18.85 2.92
CA ARG A 138 0.63 18.08 3.64
C ARG A 138 0.43 18.60 5.06
N MET A 139 1.51 18.91 5.77
CA MET A 139 1.45 19.51 7.10
C MET A 139 0.72 20.86 7.08
N ARG A 140 1.01 21.74 6.10
CA ARG A 140 0.34 23.05 5.95
C ARG A 140 -1.16 22.93 5.68
N LEU A 141 -1.58 21.87 5.01
CA LEU A 141 -3.00 21.56 4.78
C LEU A 141 -3.67 20.88 5.98
N GLY A 142 -2.94 20.64 7.07
CA GLY A 142 -3.48 20.04 8.30
C GLY A 142 -3.65 18.53 8.26
N LEU A 143 -3.11 17.84 7.24
CA LEU A 143 -3.07 16.38 7.22
C LEU A 143 -2.15 15.84 8.32
N TYR A 144 -2.50 14.68 8.85
CA TYR A 144 -1.51 13.85 9.52
C TYR A 144 -0.57 13.31 8.46
N THR A 145 0.70 13.72 8.55
CA THR A 145 1.72 13.36 7.57
C THR A 145 2.51 12.17 8.08
N ILE A 146 2.53 11.10 7.32
CA ILE A 146 3.15 9.85 7.74
C ILE A 146 4.45 9.67 6.95
N LEU A 147 5.58 9.61 7.66
CA LEU A 147 6.89 9.37 7.07
C LEU A 147 7.10 7.88 6.91
N ARG A 148 7.36 7.45 5.69
CA ARG A 148 7.40 6.04 5.31
C ARG A 148 8.84 5.55 5.16
N HIS A 149 9.11 4.35 5.71
CA HIS A 149 10.39 3.67 5.53
C HIS A 149 10.22 2.15 5.62
N GLY A 150 10.09 1.50 4.47
CA GLY A 150 9.89 0.06 4.33
C GLY A 150 10.71 -0.55 3.20
N SER A 151 10.35 -1.74 2.76
CA SER A 151 11.11 -2.48 1.74
C SER A 151 11.03 -1.87 0.35
N ILE A 152 9.86 -1.36 -0.04
CA ILE A 152 9.65 -0.75 -1.36
C ILE A 152 10.20 0.68 -1.37
N ARG A 153 10.03 1.41 -0.26
CA ARG A 153 10.45 2.81 -0.12
C ARG A 153 11.22 3.02 1.17
N ALA A 154 12.42 3.56 1.04
CA ALA A 154 13.31 3.88 2.15
C ALA A 154 13.71 5.37 2.10
N ASP A 155 12.70 6.25 2.11
CA ASP A 155 12.87 7.68 1.82
C ASP A 155 13.13 8.53 3.08
N MET A 156 13.31 7.92 4.25
CA MET A 156 13.39 8.62 5.55
C MET A 156 14.41 9.75 5.56
N ALA A 157 15.57 9.56 4.93
CA ALA A 157 16.61 10.60 4.87
C ALA A 157 16.13 11.90 4.19
N GLU A 158 15.27 11.79 3.18
CA GLU A 158 14.66 12.94 2.51
C GLU A 158 13.49 13.50 3.32
N LEU A 159 12.61 12.62 3.82
CA LEU A 159 11.40 13.01 4.53
C LEU A 159 11.68 13.65 5.89
N ALA A 160 12.83 13.33 6.51
CA ALA A 160 13.23 13.87 7.81
C ALA A 160 13.85 15.28 7.72
N LYS A 161 14.25 15.76 6.53
CA LYS A 161 14.91 17.08 6.37
C LYS A 161 14.17 18.23 7.05
N PRO A 162 12.84 18.40 6.91
CA PRO A 162 12.14 19.51 7.56
C PRO A 162 12.35 19.55 9.08
N PHE A 163 12.36 18.38 9.71
CA PHE A 163 12.47 18.25 11.18
C PHE A 163 13.89 18.37 11.69
N ARG A 164 14.88 18.03 10.87
CA ARG A 164 16.30 18.26 11.14
C ARG A 164 16.66 19.73 10.97
N ASP A 165 16.17 20.34 9.91
CA ASP A 165 16.52 21.72 9.53
C ASP A 165 15.72 22.75 10.38
N HIS A 166 14.57 22.33 10.93
CA HIS A 166 13.70 23.13 11.83
C HIS A 166 13.32 22.32 13.07
N PRO A 167 14.21 22.23 14.08
CA PRO A 167 13.97 21.40 15.27
C PRO A 167 12.73 21.78 16.10
N ASP A 168 12.28 23.04 15.99
CA ASP A 168 11.09 23.54 16.71
C ASP A 168 9.78 23.26 15.96
N LEU A 169 9.83 22.63 14.78
CA LEU A 169 8.62 22.29 14.03
C LEU A 169 7.71 21.39 14.86
N ASP A 170 6.43 21.73 14.87
CA ASP A 170 5.42 20.88 15.55
C ASP A 170 5.29 19.53 14.86
N THR A 171 5.56 18.47 15.60
CA THR A 171 5.49 17.10 15.12
C THR A 171 4.26 16.33 15.60
N SER A 172 3.31 16.99 16.27
CA SER A 172 2.12 16.35 16.85
C SER A 172 1.22 15.67 15.83
N ARG A 173 1.29 16.11 14.56
CA ARG A 173 0.59 15.50 13.42
C ARG A 173 1.51 14.74 12.47
N VAL A 174 2.68 14.33 12.96
CA VAL A 174 3.62 13.51 12.17
C VAL A 174 3.67 12.11 12.75
N MET A 175 3.62 11.11 11.90
CA MET A 175 3.67 9.70 12.27
C MET A 175 4.73 8.98 11.45
N LEU A 176 5.13 7.79 11.91
CA LEU A 176 6.02 6.89 11.19
C LEU A 176 5.28 5.63 10.77
N THR A 177 5.61 5.09 9.61
CA THR A 177 5.11 3.79 9.14
C THR A 177 6.18 3.03 8.38
N PRO A 178 6.24 1.70 8.51
CA PRO A 178 7.03 0.88 7.62
C PRO A 178 6.34 0.70 6.27
N ASP A 179 5.00 0.72 6.25
CA ASP A 179 4.17 0.35 5.11
C ASP A 179 4.49 -1.09 4.65
N THR A 180 4.78 -1.35 3.39
CA THR A 180 5.11 -2.68 2.91
C THR A 180 6.50 -3.10 3.37
N VAL A 181 6.58 -4.21 4.10
CA VAL A 181 7.83 -4.85 4.54
C VAL A 181 7.86 -6.30 4.06
N PHE A 182 8.87 -6.64 3.28
CA PHE A 182 9.06 -8.02 2.85
C PHE A 182 9.49 -8.91 4.02
N PRO A 183 9.09 -10.19 4.05
CA PRO A 183 9.46 -11.11 5.13
C PRO A 183 10.97 -11.19 5.38
N THR A 184 11.79 -11.13 4.34
CA THR A 184 13.25 -11.11 4.42
C THR A 184 13.77 -9.88 5.17
N ASP A 185 13.22 -8.70 4.89
CA ASP A 185 13.60 -7.46 5.55
C ASP A 185 13.09 -7.41 7.00
N LEU A 186 11.88 -7.93 7.24
CA LEU A 186 11.33 -8.06 8.59
C LEU A 186 12.27 -8.88 9.49
N VAL A 187 12.80 -9.98 8.99
CA VAL A 187 13.73 -10.86 9.73
C VAL A 187 15.11 -10.21 9.88
N ALA A 188 15.62 -9.58 8.82
CA ALA A 188 16.99 -9.05 8.81
C ALA A 188 17.13 -7.69 9.50
N LYS A 189 16.12 -6.82 9.37
CA LYS A 189 16.22 -5.42 9.81
C LYS A 189 15.30 -5.08 11.00
N GLY A 190 14.22 -5.82 11.18
CA GLY A 190 13.15 -5.49 12.12
C GLY A 190 11.94 -4.82 11.45
N TYR A 191 11.13 -4.13 12.24
CA TYR A 191 9.89 -3.48 11.81
C TYR A 191 9.83 -2.02 12.27
N MET A 192 8.97 -1.66 13.23
CA MET A 192 8.89 -0.28 13.76
C MET A 192 10.18 0.15 14.49
N ASP A 193 10.88 -0.75 15.15
CA ASP A 193 12.20 -0.49 15.73
C ASP A 193 13.21 -0.03 14.68
N HIS A 194 13.21 -0.65 13.50
CA HIS A 194 14.02 -0.20 12.36
C HIS A 194 13.59 1.17 11.81
N VAL A 195 12.27 1.42 11.68
CA VAL A 195 11.77 2.71 11.20
C VAL A 195 12.14 3.86 12.14
N ILE A 196 12.01 3.63 13.46
CA ILE A 196 12.42 4.62 14.47
C ILE A 196 13.93 4.87 14.39
N ALA A 197 14.74 3.81 14.31
CA ALA A 197 16.18 3.95 14.16
C ALA A 197 16.56 4.76 12.91
N SER A 198 15.92 4.47 11.77
CA SER A 198 16.13 5.21 10.52
C SER A 198 15.74 6.69 10.63
N ALA A 199 14.67 7.00 11.35
CA ALA A 199 14.25 8.37 11.61
C ALA A 199 15.26 9.13 12.48
N VAL A 200 15.80 8.47 13.50
CA VAL A 200 16.85 9.04 14.37
C VAL A 200 18.15 9.22 13.61
N GLU A 201 18.57 8.25 12.80
CA GLU A 201 19.76 8.34 11.93
C GLU A 201 19.62 9.49 10.91
N ALA A 202 18.41 9.78 10.46
CA ALA A 202 18.09 10.89 9.56
C ALA A 202 18.04 12.26 10.27
N GLY A 203 18.21 12.31 11.61
CA GLY A 203 18.31 13.53 12.40
C GLY A 203 17.06 13.92 13.20
N ILE A 204 16.02 13.08 13.23
CA ILE A 204 14.87 13.30 14.13
C ILE A 204 15.29 12.94 15.57
N PRO A 205 15.04 13.83 16.57
CA PRO A 205 15.37 13.50 17.97
C PRO A 205 14.67 12.21 18.42
N PRO A 206 15.34 11.31 19.18
CA PRO A 206 14.82 9.99 19.55
C PRO A 206 13.44 10.03 20.19
N ILE A 207 13.22 10.96 21.14
CA ILE A 207 11.90 11.10 21.79
C ILE A 207 10.81 11.51 20.81
N LYS A 208 11.10 12.42 19.86
CA LYS A 208 10.15 12.79 18.81
C LYS A 208 9.83 11.60 17.90
N ALA A 209 10.83 10.81 17.49
CA ALA A 209 10.62 9.61 16.68
C ALA A 209 9.75 8.57 17.41
N ILE A 210 9.96 8.38 18.72
CA ILE A 210 9.12 7.53 19.57
C ILE A 210 7.68 8.09 19.64
N GLN A 211 7.50 9.39 19.85
CA GLN A 211 6.17 10.01 19.85
C GLN A 211 5.44 9.85 18.52
N MET A 212 6.15 10.01 17.40
CA MET A 212 5.62 9.77 16.05
C MET A 212 5.19 8.31 15.81
N SER A 213 5.64 7.37 16.64
CA SER A 213 5.32 5.93 16.54
C SER A 213 4.39 5.45 17.65
N THR A 214 4.03 6.30 18.62
CA THR A 214 3.24 5.92 19.80
C THR A 214 2.05 6.85 20.01
N ILE A 215 2.26 7.99 20.67
CA ILE A 215 1.17 8.89 21.05
C ILE A 215 0.54 9.58 19.83
N ASN A 216 1.31 9.94 18.80
CA ASN A 216 0.76 10.62 17.65
C ASN A 216 -0.24 9.73 16.86
N PRO A 217 0.11 8.46 16.47
CA PRO A 217 -0.86 7.56 15.86
C PRO A 217 -2.04 7.23 16.81
N ALA A 218 -1.81 7.09 18.12
CA ALA A 218 -2.89 6.90 19.08
C ALA A 218 -3.88 8.09 19.07
N THR A 219 -3.38 9.32 19.08
CA THR A 219 -4.18 10.54 18.98
C THR A 219 -4.90 10.64 17.65
N TYR A 220 -4.20 10.34 16.56
CA TYR A 220 -4.82 10.29 15.23
C TYR A 220 -6.01 9.33 15.20
N MET A 221 -5.85 8.13 15.73
CA MET A 221 -6.89 7.09 15.77
C MET A 221 -7.91 7.29 16.91
N ARG A 222 -7.79 8.37 17.73
CA ARG A 222 -8.62 8.66 18.92
C ARG A 222 -8.58 7.54 19.96
N LEU A 223 -7.43 6.95 20.14
CA LEU A 223 -7.15 5.88 21.12
C LEU A 223 -6.19 6.33 22.22
N ASP A 224 -5.80 7.60 22.24
CA ASP A 224 -4.84 8.16 23.18
C ASP A 224 -5.30 8.16 24.64
N SER A 225 -6.60 7.98 24.89
CA SER A 225 -7.12 7.65 26.23
C SER A 225 -6.82 6.23 26.71
N HIS A 226 -6.45 5.32 25.78
CA HIS A 226 -6.24 3.90 26.07
C HIS A 226 -4.81 3.42 25.83
N ILE A 227 -4.12 3.93 24.80
CA ILE A 227 -2.78 3.51 24.36
C ILE A 227 -1.91 4.73 24.00
N GLY A 228 -0.67 4.50 23.62
CA GLY A 228 0.25 5.51 23.08
C GLY A 228 1.11 6.21 24.14
N GLY A 229 0.92 5.92 25.43
CA GLY A 229 1.76 6.47 26.50
C GLY A 229 1.42 5.85 27.85
N ILE A 230 2.30 6.06 28.82
CA ILE A 230 2.16 5.54 30.20
C ILE A 230 1.39 6.56 31.04
N ALA A 231 0.16 6.22 31.41
CA ALA A 231 -0.68 7.05 32.26
C ALA A 231 -1.77 6.21 32.96
N PRO A 232 -2.31 6.67 34.11
CA PRO A 232 -3.46 6.01 34.73
C PRO A 232 -4.64 5.89 33.79
N GLY A 233 -5.30 4.71 33.77
CA GLY A 233 -6.43 4.42 32.91
C GLY A 233 -6.10 3.89 31.50
N ARG A 234 -4.84 3.96 31.08
CA ARG A 234 -4.38 3.34 29.84
C ARG A 234 -3.97 1.88 30.02
N TYR A 235 -4.00 1.13 28.93
CA TYR A 235 -3.46 -0.23 28.95
C TYR A 235 -1.97 -0.22 29.27
N SER A 236 -1.52 -1.23 30.01
CA SER A 236 -0.10 -1.47 30.24
C SER A 236 0.52 -2.13 29.02
N ASP A 237 0.70 -1.33 27.97
CA ASP A 237 1.41 -1.68 26.74
C ASP A 237 2.78 -1.03 26.82
N LEU A 238 3.81 -1.83 27.16
CA LEU A 238 5.12 -1.33 27.54
C LEU A 238 6.23 -2.04 26.79
N LEU A 239 7.25 -1.30 26.43
CA LEU A 239 8.49 -1.83 25.88
C LEU A 239 9.65 -1.48 26.81
N LEU A 240 10.48 -2.47 27.16
CA LEU A 240 11.76 -2.24 27.77
C LEU A 240 12.83 -2.23 26.68
N VAL A 241 13.51 -1.10 26.54
CA VAL A 241 14.56 -0.89 25.54
C VAL A 241 15.80 -0.32 26.23
N SER A 242 16.99 -0.73 25.80
CA SER A 242 18.27 -0.24 26.34
C SER A 242 18.78 1.02 25.64
N ASP A 243 18.37 1.22 24.36
CA ASP A 243 18.80 2.37 23.56
C ASP A 243 17.62 2.98 22.81
N LEU A 244 17.35 4.26 23.07
CA LEU A 244 16.28 5.01 22.39
C LEU A 244 16.60 5.34 20.93
N ARG A 245 17.86 5.22 20.51
CA ARG A 245 18.27 5.45 19.12
C ARG A 245 18.00 4.22 18.26
N ARG A 246 18.03 3.04 18.87
CA ARG A 246 17.73 1.74 18.24
C ARG A 246 16.85 0.94 19.19
N PRO A 247 15.56 1.25 19.28
CA PRO A 247 14.67 0.75 20.32
C PRO A 247 14.21 -0.69 20.06
N THR A 248 15.17 -1.60 19.88
CA THR A 248 14.87 -3.04 19.82
C THR A 248 14.46 -3.51 21.21
N PRO A 249 13.26 -4.02 21.41
CA PRO A 249 12.75 -4.33 22.73
C PRO A 249 13.36 -5.61 23.31
N GLU A 250 13.81 -5.51 24.54
CA GLU A 250 14.23 -6.67 25.36
C GLU A 250 13.02 -7.37 25.99
N LEU A 251 11.99 -6.60 26.33
CA LEU A 251 10.75 -7.08 26.90
C LEU A 251 9.55 -6.36 26.27
N VAL A 252 8.50 -7.12 25.96
CA VAL A 252 7.24 -6.58 25.44
C VAL A 252 6.11 -6.98 26.37
N VAL A 253 5.43 -5.99 26.90
CA VAL A 253 4.20 -6.14 27.67
C VAL A 253 3.04 -5.64 26.82
N CYS A 254 2.00 -6.45 26.71
CA CYS A 254 0.76 -6.03 26.06
C CYS A 254 -0.44 -6.39 26.93
N ARG A 255 -1.32 -5.41 27.15
CA ARG A 255 -2.48 -5.52 28.05
C ARG A 255 -2.09 -6.06 29.45
N GLY A 256 -0.96 -5.58 29.99
CA GLY A 256 -0.47 -5.99 31.29
C GLY A 256 0.17 -7.38 31.37
N ARG A 257 0.38 -8.04 30.22
CA ARG A 257 1.00 -9.37 30.17
C ARG A 257 2.31 -9.31 29.38
N ILE A 258 3.36 -9.94 29.90
CA ILE A 258 4.60 -10.14 29.15
C ILE A 258 4.30 -11.12 28.01
N VAL A 259 4.42 -10.65 26.76
CA VAL A 259 4.11 -11.44 25.58
C VAL A 259 5.35 -11.89 24.83
N ALA A 260 6.46 -11.15 24.95
CA ALA A 260 7.75 -11.51 24.35
C ALA A 260 8.92 -11.04 25.23
N SER A 261 10.03 -11.75 25.16
CA SER A 261 11.29 -11.43 25.81
C SER A 261 12.44 -11.88 24.93
N GLN A 262 13.51 -11.07 24.86
CA GLN A 262 14.73 -11.37 24.11
C GLN A 262 14.45 -11.84 22.67
N GLY A 263 13.54 -11.14 21.96
CA GLY A 263 13.19 -11.44 20.58
C GLY A 263 12.30 -12.67 20.37
N ARG A 264 11.80 -13.31 21.43
CA ARG A 264 10.99 -14.54 21.35
C ARG A 264 9.62 -14.34 21.98
N LEU A 265 8.58 -14.83 21.30
CA LEU A 265 7.25 -14.96 21.89
C LEU A 265 7.28 -15.97 23.03
N LEU A 266 6.65 -15.63 24.17
CA LEU A 266 6.59 -16.53 25.33
C LEU A 266 5.56 -17.64 25.18
N LYS A 267 4.54 -17.42 24.34
CA LYS A 267 3.52 -18.43 24.02
C LYS A 267 3.27 -18.45 22.53
N PRO A 268 3.10 -19.64 21.91
CA PRO A 268 2.62 -19.74 20.53
C PRO A 268 1.30 -19.02 20.36
N LEU A 269 1.05 -18.45 19.19
CA LEU A 269 -0.19 -17.71 18.90
C LEU A 269 -1.42 -18.62 18.90
N GLY A 270 -1.26 -19.94 18.73
CA GLY A 270 -2.37 -20.89 18.67
C GLY A 270 -3.32 -20.65 17.49
N LEU A 271 -2.88 -19.92 16.47
CA LEU A 271 -3.67 -19.67 15.28
C LEU A 271 -3.62 -20.91 14.38
N SER A 272 -4.79 -21.50 14.11
CA SER A 272 -4.91 -22.51 13.06
C SER A 272 -5.20 -21.82 11.74
N LEU A 273 -4.46 -22.20 10.71
CA LEU A 273 -4.73 -21.78 9.34
C LEU A 273 -5.84 -22.59 8.67
N ASP A 274 -6.41 -23.58 9.34
CA ASP A 274 -7.46 -24.45 8.80
C ASP A 274 -8.75 -23.68 8.45
N SER A 275 -9.02 -22.59 9.19
CA SER A 275 -10.13 -21.70 8.89
C SER A 275 -9.92 -20.95 7.57
N TRP A 276 -8.68 -20.67 7.20
CA TRP A 276 -8.32 -20.01 5.93
C TRP A 276 -8.54 -20.94 4.74
N ALA A 277 -8.19 -22.22 4.89
CA ALA A 277 -8.39 -23.20 3.84
C ALA A 277 -9.87 -23.43 3.48
N LYS A 278 -10.78 -23.11 4.40
CA LYS A 278 -12.24 -23.24 4.21
C LYS A 278 -12.92 -22.02 3.61
N LEU A 279 -12.17 -20.94 3.40
CA LEU A 279 -12.73 -19.72 2.83
C LEU A 279 -13.01 -19.91 1.34
N PRO A 280 -14.06 -19.24 0.82
CA PRO A 280 -14.34 -19.21 -0.60
C PRO A 280 -13.33 -18.33 -1.32
N TRP A 281 -12.14 -18.87 -1.57
CA TRP A 281 -11.12 -18.17 -2.33
C TRP A 281 -11.68 -17.73 -3.69
N ARG A 282 -11.55 -16.46 -3.99
CA ARG A 282 -11.93 -15.94 -5.31
C ARG A 282 -10.83 -16.33 -6.30
N GLU A 283 -11.02 -17.46 -6.95
CA GLU A 283 -10.09 -17.92 -7.98
C GLU A 283 -9.94 -16.87 -9.08
N GLY A 284 -8.72 -16.56 -9.41
CA GLY A 284 -8.42 -15.70 -10.56
C GLY A 284 -8.71 -16.46 -11.86
N ARG A 285 -9.77 -16.09 -12.55
CA ARG A 285 -10.15 -16.75 -13.82
C ARG A 285 -9.15 -16.55 -14.95
N TRP A 286 -8.19 -15.64 -14.78
CA TRP A 286 -7.12 -15.43 -15.76
C TRP A 286 -6.36 -16.72 -16.11
N VAL A 287 -6.28 -17.66 -15.17
CA VAL A 287 -5.67 -18.99 -15.39
C VAL A 287 -6.35 -19.78 -16.50
N ASN A 288 -7.61 -19.48 -16.83
CA ASN A 288 -8.36 -20.13 -17.91
C ASN A 288 -8.06 -19.51 -19.28
N ARG A 289 -7.51 -18.30 -19.32
CA ARG A 289 -7.06 -17.68 -20.55
C ARG A 289 -5.72 -18.26 -20.97
N LYS A 290 -5.64 -18.73 -22.20
CA LYS A 290 -4.36 -19.09 -22.83
C LYS A 290 -3.80 -17.85 -23.53
N PRO A 291 -2.66 -17.28 -23.07
CA PRO A 291 -2.05 -16.14 -23.75
C PRO A 291 -1.58 -16.56 -25.15
N ARG A 292 -1.71 -15.66 -26.11
CA ARG A 292 -1.28 -15.86 -27.50
C ARG A 292 -0.35 -14.73 -27.90
N LEU A 293 0.48 -14.95 -28.90
CA LEU A 293 1.40 -13.93 -29.42
C LEU A 293 0.66 -12.67 -29.88
N GLU A 294 -0.53 -12.84 -30.46
CA GLU A 294 -1.35 -11.74 -30.94
C GLU A 294 -1.85 -10.82 -29.81
N ASP A 295 -1.98 -11.33 -28.59
CA ASP A 295 -2.43 -10.54 -27.44
C ASP A 295 -1.42 -9.43 -27.09
N PHE A 296 -0.15 -9.57 -27.47
CA PHE A 296 0.92 -8.59 -27.21
C PHE A 296 1.15 -7.60 -28.37
N ARG A 297 0.46 -7.77 -29.49
CA ARG A 297 0.61 -6.89 -30.64
C ARG A 297 -0.02 -5.54 -30.40
N VAL A 298 0.69 -4.49 -30.78
CA VAL A 298 0.20 -3.13 -30.77
C VAL A 298 0.18 -2.64 -32.22
N SER A 299 -1.02 -2.51 -32.78
CA SER A 299 -1.22 -2.11 -34.17
C SER A 299 -0.80 -0.66 -34.37
N ALA A 300 -0.18 -0.39 -35.53
CA ALA A 300 0.15 0.94 -35.99
C ALA A 300 -0.75 1.36 -37.16
N PRO A 301 -0.98 2.66 -37.36
CA PRO A 301 -1.79 3.16 -38.47
C PRO A 301 -1.09 3.00 -39.84
N SER A 302 0.23 2.77 -39.87
CA SER A 302 1.05 2.59 -41.07
C SER A 302 1.67 1.20 -41.10
N GLN A 303 2.04 0.71 -42.28
CA GLN A 303 2.70 -0.60 -42.42
C GLN A 303 4.19 -0.56 -42.07
N VAL A 304 4.84 0.56 -42.27
CA VAL A 304 6.28 0.75 -42.05
C VAL A 304 6.54 2.18 -41.55
N GLY A 305 7.72 2.42 -41.00
CA GLY A 305 8.18 3.71 -40.52
C GLY A 305 8.28 3.75 -38.99
N THR A 306 7.75 4.79 -38.39
CA THR A 306 7.74 4.97 -36.93
C THR A 306 6.37 5.40 -36.43
N ALA A 307 6.06 5.07 -35.18
CA ALA A 307 4.85 5.53 -34.49
C ALA A 307 5.23 6.11 -33.12
N THR A 308 4.60 7.22 -32.76
CA THR A 308 4.69 7.77 -31.41
C THR A 308 3.57 7.19 -30.56
N VAL A 309 3.93 6.51 -29.48
CA VAL A 309 3.02 5.79 -28.59
C VAL A 309 3.20 6.24 -27.15
N PRO A 310 2.15 6.24 -26.34
CA PRO A 310 2.29 6.49 -24.91
C PRO A 310 2.96 5.32 -24.21
N ALA A 311 3.90 5.61 -23.33
CA ALA A 311 4.54 4.64 -22.46
C ALA A 311 4.40 5.05 -21.00
N ILE A 312 4.39 4.07 -20.11
CA ILE A 312 4.56 4.26 -18.68
C ILE A 312 6.06 4.42 -18.43
N HIS A 313 6.48 5.60 -17.98
CA HIS A 313 7.89 5.87 -17.69
C HIS A 313 8.13 5.79 -16.19
N LEU A 314 9.05 4.94 -15.76
CA LEU A 314 9.49 4.82 -14.38
C LEU A 314 10.44 5.97 -14.05
N SER A 315 9.90 7.08 -13.56
CA SER A 315 10.69 8.26 -13.16
C SER A 315 11.15 8.19 -11.70
N HIS A 316 10.44 7.42 -10.89
CA HIS A 316 10.71 7.16 -9.47
C HIS A 316 10.18 5.78 -9.10
N LYS A 317 10.65 5.21 -7.97
CA LYS A 317 10.25 3.87 -7.49
C LYS A 317 8.73 3.66 -7.39
N VAL A 318 7.96 4.74 -7.18
CA VAL A 318 6.50 4.67 -6.94
C VAL A 318 5.68 5.64 -7.78
N ILE A 319 6.32 6.57 -8.50
CA ILE A 319 5.61 7.53 -9.35
C ILE A 319 6.01 7.28 -10.78
N ASN A 320 5.01 6.94 -11.58
CA ASN A 320 5.15 6.76 -13.01
C ASN A 320 4.62 8.00 -13.72
N GLN A 321 5.18 8.29 -14.86
CA GLN A 321 4.75 9.37 -15.73
C GLN A 321 4.39 8.84 -17.11
N ARG A 322 3.39 9.44 -17.75
CA ARG A 322 3.19 9.23 -19.18
C ARG A 322 4.34 9.90 -19.94
N ARG A 323 4.96 9.14 -20.80
CA ARG A 323 5.97 9.62 -21.75
C ARG A 323 5.62 9.12 -23.13
N ASP A 324 5.54 10.03 -24.10
CA ASP A 324 5.35 9.63 -25.48
C ASP A 324 6.73 9.27 -26.08
N ILE A 325 6.83 8.07 -26.66
CA ILE A 325 8.05 7.49 -27.23
C ILE A 325 7.83 7.15 -28.70
N THR A 326 8.88 7.27 -29.49
CA THR A 326 8.83 6.91 -30.92
C THR A 326 9.50 5.56 -31.13
N LEU A 327 8.74 4.61 -31.68
CA LEU A 327 9.16 3.25 -31.93
C LEU A 327 9.01 2.89 -33.40
N PRO A 328 9.83 1.94 -33.93
CA PRO A 328 9.73 1.47 -35.29
C PRO A 328 8.41 0.73 -35.52
N VAL A 329 7.92 0.81 -36.76
CA VAL A 329 6.75 0.07 -37.26
C VAL A 329 7.21 -0.90 -38.33
N ARG A 330 6.81 -2.16 -38.21
CA ARG A 330 7.05 -3.24 -39.20
C ARG A 330 5.75 -4.01 -39.39
N ASP A 331 5.34 -4.22 -40.62
CA ASP A 331 4.13 -5.00 -40.97
C ASP A 331 2.87 -4.54 -40.22
N GLY A 332 2.74 -3.23 -40.00
CA GLY A 332 1.59 -2.64 -39.29
C GLY A 332 1.62 -2.84 -37.78
N GLU A 333 2.74 -3.27 -37.19
CA GLU A 333 2.92 -3.46 -35.77
C GLU A 333 4.00 -2.53 -35.20
N VAL A 334 3.74 -1.96 -34.02
CA VAL A 334 4.73 -1.19 -33.25
C VAL A 334 5.71 -2.17 -32.60
N CYS A 335 6.96 -2.12 -33.03
CA CYS A 335 8.02 -3.00 -32.55
C CYS A 335 8.89 -2.30 -31.51
N LEU A 336 9.49 -3.08 -30.61
CA LEU A 336 10.51 -2.56 -29.69
C LEU A 336 11.79 -2.23 -30.48
N ASP A 337 12.45 -1.18 -30.02
CA ASP A 337 13.80 -0.81 -30.47
C ASP A 337 14.81 -1.34 -29.43
N PRO A 338 15.73 -2.24 -29.81
CA PRO A 338 16.69 -2.83 -28.88
C PRO A 338 17.65 -1.81 -28.26
N ASP A 339 17.83 -0.64 -28.91
CA ASP A 339 18.70 0.43 -28.42
C ASP A 339 18.01 1.36 -27.43
N GLN A 340 16.69 1.24 -27.25
CA GLN A 340 15.92 2.00 -26.30
C GLN A 340 15.62 1.16 -25.04
N ASP A 341 15.58 1.81 -23.88
CA ASP A 341 15.11 1.20 -22.61
C ASP A 341 13.58 1.15 -22.59
N VAL A 342 13.01 0.27 -23.43
CA VAL A 342 11.57 0.07 -23.56
C VAL A 342 11.25 -1.41 -23.59
N LEU A 343 10.25 -1.81 -22.82
CA LEU A 343 9.68 -3.16 -22.78
C LEU A 343 8.18 -3.11 -23.12
N LYS A 344 7.64 -4.19 -23.64
CA LYS A 344 6.20 -4.45 -23.61
C LYS A 344 5.80 -4.84 -22.19
N MET A 345 4.65 -4.35 -21.74
CA MET A 345 3.99 -4.75 -20.51
C MET A 345 2.58 -5.18 -20.83
N ALA A 346 2.14 -6.32 -20.33
CA ALA A 346 0.75 -6.70 -20.44
C ALA A 346 0.18 -7.07 -19.09
N ILE A 347 -1.11 -6.75 -18.92
CA ILE A 347 -1.90 -7.09 -17.74
C ILE A 347 -3.09 -7.93 -18.20
N VAL A 348 -3.23 -9.11 -17.59
CA VAL A 348 -4.42 -9.95 -17.72
C VAL A 348 -5.26 -9.72 -16.47
N ASN A 349 -6.49 -9.22 -16.66
CA ASN A 349 -7.32 -8.95 -15.50
C ASN A 349 -7.70 -10.28 -14.79
N ARG A 350 -8.02 -10.17 -13.52
CA ARG A 350 -8.30 -11.32 -12.67
C ARG A 350 -9.51 -12.13 -13.12
N SER A 351 -10.49 -11.54 -13.81
CA SER A 351 -11.64 -12.23 -14.41
C SER A 351 -11.26 -13.07 -15.63
N GLY A 352 -10.10 -12.79 -16.24
CA GLY A 352 -9.63 -13.43 -17.46
C GLY A 352 -10.23 -12.83 -18.74
N ASP A 353 -11.10 -11.85 -18.65
CA ASP A 353 -11.81 -11.28 -19.81
C ASP A 353 -11.05 -10.10 -20.42
N GLY A 354 -10.24 -9.38 -19.62
CA GLY A 354 -9.45 -8.23 -20.04
C GLY A 354 -7.98 -8.58 -20.27
N PHE A 355 -7.43 -8.06 -21.37
CA PHE A 355 -6.01 -8.10 -21.70
C PHE A 355 -5.62 -6.72 -22.24
N VAL A 356 -4.64 -6.10 -21.61
CA VAL A 356 -4.15 -4.77 -22.00
C VAL A 356 -2.65 -4.83 -22.18
N THR A 357 -2.17 -4.37 -23.34
CA THR A 357 -0.75 -4.23 -23.64
C THR A 357 -0.38 -2.75 -23.69
N ALA A 358 0.74 -2.41 -23.08
CA ALA A 358 1.31 -1.08 -23.02
C ALA A 358 2.84 -1.15 -23.19
N PHE A 359 3.48 0.01 -23.26
CA PHE A 359 4.93 0.13 -23.22
C PHE A 359 5.39 0.65 -21.87
N LEU A 360 6.50 0.10 -21.38
CA LEU A 360 7.18 0.50 -20.15
C LEU A 360 8.58 0.97 -20.48
N SER A 361 8.99 2.11 -19.93
CA SER A 361 10.35 2.64 -20.11
C SER A 361 10.97 3.08 -18.79
N GLY A 362 12.29 3.15 -18.73
CA GLY A 362 13.00 3.60 -17.54
C GLY A 362 13.28 2.50 -16.51
N LEU A 363 13.13 1.21 -16.89
CA LEU A 363 13.44 0.10 -16.00
C LEU A 363 14.95 -0.16 -15.89
N GLY A 364 15.71 0.16 -16.93
CA GLY A 364 17.17 0.02 -16.96
C GLY A 364 17.67 -1.42 -17.05
N VAL A 365 16.81 -2.35 -17.43
CA VAL A 365 17.17 -3.78 -17.53
C VAL A 365 16.77 -4.38 -18.88
N ARG A 366 17.54 -5.34 -19.34
CA ARG A 366 17.19 -6.16 -20.50
C ARG A 366 16.65 -7.49 -19.99
N LEU A 367 15.38 -7.75 -20.30
CA LEU A 367 14.68 -8.97 -19.91
C LEU A 367 14.19 -9.70 -21.15
N GLY A 368 14.28 -11.01 -21.15
CA GLY A 368 13.48 -11.84 -22.02
C GLY A 368 12.01 -11.64 -21.68
N ALA A 369 11.59 -12.22 -20.55
CA ALA A 369 10.29 -11.92 -19.94
C ALA A 369 10.31 -12.16 -18.42
N LEU A 370 9.42 -11.46 -17.70
CA LEU A 370 9.13 -11.64 -16.29
C LEU A 370 7.61 -11.55 -16.09
N ALA A 371 7.01 -12.55 -15.45
CA ALA A 371 5.60 -12.53 -15.11
C ALA A 371 5.39 -12.68 -13.60
N THR A 372 4.32 -12.07 -13.08
CA THR A 372 3.93 -12.16 -11.68
C THR A 372 2.43 -12.01 -11.51
N THR A 373 1.87 -12.62 -10.45
CA THR A 373 0.52 -12.35 -9.95
C THR A 373 0.53 -11.57 -8.63
N THR A 374 1.72 -11.27 -8.11
CA THR A 374 1.91 -10.43 -6.92
C THR A 374 1.89 -8.95 -7.32
N THR A 375 0.76 -8.53 -7.88
CA THR A 375 0.51 -7.13 -8.23
C THR A 375 -0.29 -6.49 -7.12
N HIS A 376 0.31 -5.54 -6.42
CA HIS A 376 -0.26 -4.88 -5.25
C HIS A 376 -1.67 -4.33 -5.57
N ASP A 377 -2.59 -4.51 -4.64
CA ASP A 377 -3.99 -4.09 -4.59
C ASP A 377 -4.95 -4.82 -5.53
N HIS A 378 -4.59 -5.15 -6.76
CA HIS A 378 -5.55 -5.74 -7.70
C HIS A 378 -5.30 -7.20 -8.06
N HIS A 379 -4.10 -7.72 -7.79
CA HIS A 379 -3.78 -9.14 -8.00
C HIS A 379 -4.07 -9.64 -9.42
N HIS A 380 -3.81 -8.79 -10.43
CA HIS A 380 -3.85 -9.20 -11.83
C HIS A 380 -2.58 -9.95 -12.20
N ALA A 381 -2.62 -10.77 -13.23
CA ALA A 381 -1.40 -11.30 -13.82
C ALA A 381 -0.76 -10.21 -14.68
N MET A 382 0.51 -9.94 -14.43
CA MET A 382 1.31 -8.97 -15.20
C MET A 382 2.51 -9.67 -15.80
N VAL A 383 2.88 -9.28 -17.02
CA VAL A 383 4.10 -9.72 -17.68
C VAL A 383 4.80 -8.54 -18.33
N LEU A 384 6.12 -8.53 -18.20
CA LEU A 384 7.03 -7.59 -18.85
C LEU A 384 7.97 -8.37 -19.74
N GLY A 385 8.30 -7.86 -20.92
CA GLY A 385 9.27 -8.54 -21.76
C GLY A 385 9.64 -7.79 -23.04
N SER A 386 10.69 -8.26 -23.67
CA SER A 386 11.13 -7.78 -24.98
C SER A 386 10.75 -8.73 -26.13
N LYS A 387 10.29 -9.95 -25.80
CA LYS A 387 9.89 -10.96 -26.78
C LYS A 387 8.56 -11.59 -26.37
N GLU A 388 7.62 -11.62 -27.27
CA GLU A 388 6.25 -12.06 -27.02
C GLU A 388 6.17 -13.57 -26.72
N ASP A 389 6.98 -14.39 -27.36
CA ASP A 389 7.07 -15.83 -27.09
C ASP A 389 7.57 -16.12 -25.67
N GLU A 390 8.56 -15.39 -25.19
CA GLU A 390 9.03 -15.48 -23.82
C GLU A 390 8.00 -14.93 -22.82
N MET A 391 7.22 -13.91 -23.19
CA MET A 391 6.12 -13.39 -22.38
C MET A 391 4.99 -14.43 -22.22
N VAL A 392 4.63 -15.15 -23.30
CA VAL A 392 3.69 -16.28 -23.25
C VAL A 392 4.20 -17.34 -22.28
N MET A 393 5.46 -17.78 -22.46
CA MET A 393 6.08 -18.80 -21.60
C MET A 393 6.09 -18.39 -20.13
N ALA A 394 6.41 -17.12 -19.82
CA ALA A 394 6.44 -16.61 -18.45
C ALA A 394 5.05 -16.63 -17.80
N LEU A 395 3.98 -16.23 -18.50
CA LEU A 395 2.62 -16.32 -18.00
C LEU A 395 2.16 -17.77 -17.80
N GLU A 396 2.46 -18.67 -18.74
CA GLU A 396 2.15 -20.10 -18.59
C GLU A 396 2.89 -20.69 -17.39
N ARG A 397 4.15 -20.31 -17.17
CA ARG A 397 4.92 -20.79 -16.02
C ARG A 397 4.34 -20.32 -14.69
N VAL A 398 3.95 -19.04 -14.56
CA VAL A 398 3.27 -18.52 -13.36
C VAL A 398 1.97 -19.28 -13.10
N LYS A 399 1.22 -19.61 -14.16
CA LYS A 399 0.01 -20.42 -14.05
C LYS A 399 0.30 -21.83 -13.54
N GLU A 400 1.31 -22.52 -14.07
CA GLU A 400 1.71 -23.87 -13.67
C GLU A 400 2.09 -23.96 -12.19
N ILE A 401 2.82 -22.96 -11.68
CA ILE A 401 3.25 -22.94 -10.27
C ILE A 401 2.17 -22.42 -9.31
N GLY A 402 1.01 -22.00 -9.82
CA GLY A 402 -0.11 -21.53 -9.01
C GLY A 402 -0.05 -20.07 -8.60
N GLY A 403 0.81 -19.26 -9.23
CA GLY A 403 1.02 -17.84 -8.91
C GLY A 403 2.43 -17.55 -8.37
N GLY A 404 2.73 -16.26 -8.14
CA GLY A 404 4.00 -15.79 -7.58
C GLY A 404 4.50 -14.51 -8.22
#